data_b2a678d4c26327a6c2848d1e9373f68a
#
_entry.id   b2a678d4c26327a6c2848d1e9373f68a
#
_cell.length_a   1.000
_cell.length_b   1.000
_cell.length_c   1.000
_cell.angle_alpha   90.00
_cell.angle_beta   90.00
_cell.angle_gamma   90.00
#
_symmetry.space_group_name_H-M   'P 1'
#
loop_
_entity.id
_entity.type
_entity.pdbx_description
1 polymer ?
#
loop_
_entity_poly.entity_id
_entity_poly.type
_entity_poly.pdbx_seq_one_letter_code
_entity_poly.pdbx_strand_id
1 'polypeptide(L)'
;MVPEAQDRQGQNPISEERLTRRKDRNIVEYLGIAADEPKRFGQLNERKRAPLVEFGIDEGLCGLYCRYADMLSPTYETSCRDGCWFCHNQGVDQLRLLRRNYPDLWAILMKWDRDSPVTFKADGHTVHDFDRRFEMEDLHMIPADRTFRWEMLWKHPKFVPWVGEQMTLF
;
A
#
# COMPACT_ATOMS: atom_id res chain seq x y z
N MET A 1 -28.80 -2.66 -28.57
CA MET A 1 -27.72 -3.23 -29.40
C MET A 1 -26.43 -2.66 -28.84
N VAL A 2 -25.77 -3.42 -27.93
CA VAL A 2 -24.51 -3.05 -27.31
C VAL A 2 -23.42 -3.50 -28.28
N PRO A 3 -22.45 -2.67 -28.67
CA PRO A 3 -21.39 -3.12 -29.55
C PRO A 3 -20.50 -4.09 -28.76
N GLU A 4 -20.27 -5.27 -29.36
CA GLU A 4 -19.32 -6.26 -28.89
C GLU A 4 -17.97 -5.61 -28.67
N ALA A 5 -17.42 -5.81 -27.47
CA ALA A 5 -16.04 -5.47 -27.14
C ALA A 5 -15.12 -6.34 -27.98
N GLN A 6 -14.57 -5.78 -29.05
CA GLN A 6 -13.53 -6.42 -29.82
C GLN A 6 -12.33 -6.69 -28.91
N ASP A 7 -12.01 -7.96 -28.84
CA ASP A 7 -10.84 -8.54 -28.20
C ASP A 7 -9.56 -7.81 -28.63
N ARG A 8 -8.94 -7.09 -27.69
CA ARG A 8 -7.63 -6.44 -27.89
C ARG A 8 -6.48 -7.40 -27.66
N GLN A 9 -6.66 -8.66 -27.94
CA GLN A 9 -5.61 -9.65 -28.00
C GLN A 9 -4.94 -9.55 -29.38
N GLY A 10 -3.91 -8.78 -29.48
CA GLY A 10 -3.10 -8.80 -30.70
C GLY A 10 -2.23 -7.59 -30.97
N GLN A 11 -2.16 -6.62 -30.09
CA GLN A 11 -1.29 -5.48 -30.34
C GLN A 11 -0.44 -5.12 -29.14
N ASN A 12 0.76 -5.54 -29.21
CA ASN A 12 2.01 -5.24 -28.56
C ASN A 12 2.56 -6.33 -27.62
N PRO A 13 3.07 -7.42 -28.18
CA PRO A 13 4.26 -7.95 -27.54
C PRO A 13 5.29 -6.83 -27.63
N ILE A 14 5.76 -6.33 -26.49
CA ILE A 14 6.99 -5.52 -26.47
C ILE A 14 8.02 -6.42 -27.13
N SER A 15 8.31 -6.18 -28.43
CA SER A 15 9.18 -7.06 -29.18
C SER A 15 10.51 -7.13 -28.46
N GLU A 16 11.14 -8.30 -28.45
CA GLU A 16 12.50 -8.46 -27.89
C GLU A 16 13.45 -7.39 -28.44
N GLU A 17 13.21 -6.95 -29.67
CA GLU A 17 13.91 -5.86 -30.32
C GLU A 17 13.68 -4.49 -29.62
N ARG A 18 12.53 -4.27 -29.01
CA ARG A 18 12.24 -3.07 -28.22
C ARG A 18 12.87 -3.12 -26.83
N LEU A 19 13.03 -4.34 -26.29
CA LEU A 19 13.74 -4.59 -25.02
C LEU A 19 15.26 -4.51 -25.23
N THR A 20 15.79 -4.99 -26.37
CA THR A 20 17.20 -4.86 -26.75
C THR A 20 17.56 -3.40 -27.06
N ARG A 21 16.71 -2.66 -27.78
CA ARG A 21 16.91 -1.22 -28.00
C ARG A 21 16.90 -0.41 -26.69
N ARG A 22 16.19 -0.85 -25.65
CA ARG A 22 16.29 -0.24 -24.30
C ARG A 22 17.62 -0.56 -23.61
N LYS A 23 18.22 -1.73 -23.84
CA LYS A 23 19.52 -2.10 -23.27
C LYS A 23 20.68 -1.30 -23.88
N ASP A 24 20.57 -0.92 -25.15
CA ASP A 24 21.64 -0.24 -25.89
C ASP A 24 21.60 1.30 -25.78
N ARG A 25 20.56 1.86 -25.16
CA ARG A 25 20.49 3.30 -24.91
C ARG A 25 21.23 3.63 -23.62
N ASN A 26 22.07 4.68 -23.65
CA ASN A 26 22.61 5.34 -22.46
C ASN A 26 21.48 6.09 -21.71
N ILE A 27 20.50 5.33 -21.21
CA ILE A 27 19.38 5.88 -20.45
C ILE A 27 19.81 5.96 -18.99
N VAL A 28 19.76 7.16 -18.44
CA VAL A 28 19.88 7.40 -17.01
C VAL A 28 18.46 7.56 -16.44
N GLU A 29 18.13 6.74 -15.46
CA GLU A 29 16.87 6.82 -14.73
C GLU A 29 17.05 7.68 -13.49
N TYR A 30 16.23 8.71 -13.32
CA TYR A 30 16.18 9.52 -12.12
C TYR A 30 15.05 9.02 -11.21
N LEU A 31 15.40 8.72 -9.96
CA LEU A 31 14.48 8.16 -8.97
C LEU A 31 14.28 9.15 -7.81
N GLY A 32 13.03 9.34 -7.41
CA GLY A 32 12.66 10.14 -6.24
C GLY A 32 12.88 9.37 -4.94
N ILE A 33 14.14 9.11 -4.60
CA ILE A 33 14.55 8.51 -3.33
C ILE A 33 15.07 9.63 -2.45
N ALA A 34 14.50 9.80 -1.25
CA ALA A 34 14.91 10.81 -0.30
C ALA A 34 16.22 10.44 0.43
N ALA A 35 16.92 11.43 0.98
CA ALA A 35 18.23 11.22 1.62
C ALA A 35 18.15 10.34 2.88
N ASP A 36 16.98 10.26 3.52
CA ASP A 36 16.70 9.44 4.69
C ASP A 36 16.23 8.01 4.38
N GLU A 37 16.34 7.57 3.09
CA GLU A 37 16.03 6.22 2.63
C GLU A 37 17.28 5.40 2.21
N PRO A 38 18.28 5.19 3.08
CA PRO A 38 19.58 4.61 2.70
C PRO A 38 19.48 3.18 2.14
N LYS A 39 18.50 2.40 2.57
CA LYS A 39 18.27 1.03 2.06
C LYS A 39 17.86 1.03 0.59
N ARG A 40 17.06 1.99 0.16
CA ARG A 40 16.62 2.12 -1.24
C ARG A 40 17.77 2.66 -2.11
N PHE A 41 18.51 3.64 -1.61
CA PHE A 41 19.65 4.19 -2.31
C PHE A 41 20.76 3.15 -2.52
N GLY A 42 21.06 2.33 -1.52
CA GLY A 42 22.09 1.27 -1.62
C GLY A 42 21.83 0.18 -2.66
N GLN A 43 20.63 0.13 -3.24
CA GLN A 43 20.24 -0.83 -4.29
C GLN A 43 20.34 -0.24 -5.72
N LEU A 44 20.81 1.01 -5.86
CA LEU A 44 20.94 1.64 -7.17
C LEU A 44 22.15 1.11 -7.93
N ASN A 45 22.03 1.04 -9.24
CA ASN A 45 23.11 0.74 -10.16
C ASN A 45 23.60 2.01 -10.88
N GLU A 46 24.66 1.90 -11.68
CA GLU A 46 25.31 3.02 -12.38
C GLU A 46 24.38 3.80 -13.33
N ARG A 47 23.26 3.23 -13.75
CA ARG A 47 22.28 3.86 -14.64
C ARG A 47 21.16 4.58 -13.90
N LYS A 48 21.16 4.53 -12.57
CA LYS A 48 20.14 5.13 -11.72
C LYS A 48 20.73 6.22 -10.85
N ARG A 49 20.08 7.38 -10.88
CA ARG A 49 20.47 8.56 -10.09
C ARG A 49 19.37 8.90 -9.11
N ALA A 50 19.71 9.33 -7.95
CA ALA A 50 18.79 9.81 -6.92
C ALA A 50 19.14 11.26 -6.55
N PRO A 51 18.64 12.26 -7.29
CA PRO A 51 18.98 13.66 -7.07
C PRO A 51 18.73 14.14 -5.66
N LEU A 52 17.64 13.70 -5.03
CA LEU A 52 17.33 14.11 -3.65
C LEU A 52 18.42 13.66 -2.67
N VAL A 53 18.95 12.44 -2.85
CA VAL A 53 20.09 11.95 -2.05
C VAL A 53 21.35 12.76 -2.34
N GLU A 54 21.63 13.05 -3.63
CA GLU A 54 22.80 13.82 -4.06
C GLU A 54 22.81 15.24 -3.48
N PHE A 55 21.62 15.83 -3.29
CA PHE A 55 21.45 17.16 -2.71
C PHE A 55 21.14 17.15 -1.21
N GLY A 56 21.11 15.99 -0.56
CA GLY A 56 20.83 15.87 0.86
C GLY A 56 19.41 16.25 1.27
N ILE A 57 18.44 16.08 0.35
CA ILE A 57 17.03 16.42 0.55
C ILE A 57 16.31 15.19 1.11
N ASP A 58 15.85 15.29 2.36
CA ASP A 58 15.05 14.29 3.04
C ASP A 58 13.55 14.42 2.74
N GLU A 59 12.74 13.46 3.22
CA GLU A 59 11.28 13.44 3.01
C GLU A 59 10.61 14.68 3.64
N GLY A 60 11.09 15.14 4.80
CA GLY A 60 10.59 16.35 5.47
C GLY A 60 10.78 17.61 4.64
N LEU A 61 11.96 17.78 4.06
CA LEU A 61 12.28 18.92 3.20
C LEU A 61 11.50 18.86 1.88
N CYS A 62 11.31 17.66 1.31
CA CYS A 62 10.40 17.46 0.15
C CYS A 62 8.99 17.94 0.46
N GLY A 63 8.44 17.57 1.63
CA GLY A 63 7.13 18.02 2.07
C GLY A 63 7.01 19.54 2.20
N LEU A 64 8.06 20.20 2.70
CA LEU A 64 8.13 21.67 2.79
C LEU A 64 8.12 22.32 1.40
N TYR A 65 8.92 21.82 0.45
CA TYR A 65 8.91 22.32 -0.93
C TYR A 65 7.55 22.14 -1.61
N CYS A 66 6.92 20.97 -1.43
CA CYS A 66 5.59 20.71 -2.00
C CYS A 66 4.53 21.66 -1.42
N ARG A 67 4.58 21.96 -0.12
CA ARG A 67 3.67 22.95 0.50
C ARG A 67 3.90 24.36 -0.03
N TYR A 68 5.16 24.77 -0.12
CA TYR A 68 5.51 26.09 -0.64
C TYR A 68 5.06 26.29 -2.09
N ALA A 69 5.13 25.22 -2.90
CA ALA A 69 4.71 25.23 -4.30
C ALA A 69 3.22 24.97 -4.51
N ASP A 70 2.42 24.80 -3.44
CA ASP A 70 0.99 24.41 -3.47
C ASP A 70 0.76 23.11 -4.26
N MET A 71 1.69 22.17 -4.13
CA MET A 71 1.70 20.87 -4.82
C MET A 71 1.53 19.68 -3.86
N LEU A 72 1.31 19.93 -2.57
CA LEU A 72 1.14 18.86 -1.61
C LEU A 72 -0.21 18.16 -1.84
N SER A 73 -0.16 16.82 -1.96
CA SER A 73 -1.39 16.04 -2.09
C SER A 73 -2.29 16.21 -0.87
N PRO A 74 -3.61 16.40 -1.04
CA PRO A 74 -4.57 16.50 0.08
C PRO A 74 -4.55 15.29 1.03
N THR A 75 -4.07 14.14 0.58
CA THR A 75 -3.93 12.95 1.42
C THR A 75 -2.97 13.14 2.59
N TYR A 76 -2.01 14.05 2.48
CA TYR A 76 -1.10 14.41 3.58
C TYR A 76 -1.74 15.21 4.70
N GLU A 77 -2.95 15.73 4.53
CA GLU A 77 -3.71 16.36 5.61
C GLU A 77 -4.25 15.32 6.60
N THR A 78 -4.54 14.12 6.13
CA THR A 78 -5.17 13.04 6.90
C THR A 78 -4.24 11.84 7.15
N SER A 79 -3.14 11.73 6.42
CA SER A 79 -2.20 10.63 6.49
C SER A 79 -0.76 11.15 6.43
N CYS A 80 0.13 10.53 7.20
CA CYS A 80 1.57 10.83 7.14
C CYS A 80 2.28 10.16 5.94
N ARG A 81 1.56 9.39 5.13
CA ARG A 81 2.11 8.67 3.98
C ARG A 81 1.10 8.61 2.86
N ASP A 82 1.54 8.93 1.65
CA ASP A 82 0.74 8.74 0.45
C ASP A 82 0.85 7.29 -0.07
N GLY A 83 -0.19 6.79 -0.69
CA GLY A 83 -0.24 5.44 -1.26
C GLY A 83 -1.64 5.03 -1.67
N CYS A 84 -1.73 3.91 -2.40
CA CYS A 84 -3.03 3.35 -2.78
C CYS A 84 -3.82 2.98 -1.52
N TRP A 85 -5.07 3.40 -1.42
CA TRP A 85 -5.94 3.13 -0.26
C TRP A 85 -6.15 1.64 0.02
N PHE A 86 -5.97 0.78 -0.98
CA PHE A 86 -6.06 -0.68 -0.89
C PHE A 86 -4.70 -1.38 -0.79
N CYS A 87 -3.62 -0.67 -0.50
CA CYS A 87 -2.28 -1.24 -0.49
C CYS A 87 -2.08 -2.18 0.71
N HIS A 88 -1.68 -3.42 0.47
CA HIS A 88 -1.37 -4.39 1.51
C HIS A 88 -0.18 -3.98 2.41
N ASN A 89 0.65 -3.02 1.96
CA ASN A 89 1.75 -2.48 2.76
C ASN A 89 1.35 -1.36 3.72
N GLN A 90 0.08 -0.93 3.72
CA GLN A 90 -0.38 0.08 4.68
C GLN A 90 -0.23 -0.41 6.12
N GLY A 91 0.21 0.50 7.00
CA GLY A 91 0.28 0.23 8.44
C GLY A 91 -1.11 0.17 9.10
N VAL A 92 -1.16 -0.35 10.32
CA VAL A 92 -2.40 -0.45 11.12
C VAL A 92 -3.09 0.91 11.27
N ASP A 93 -2.33 1.98 11.52
CA ASP A 93 -2.89 3.32 11.70
C ASP A 93 -3.54 3.86 10.43
N GLN A 94 -2.94 3.59 9.26
CA GLN A 94 -3.50 4.00 7.98
C GLN A 94 -4.78 3.25 7.65
N LEU A 95 -4.83 1.95 7.93
CA LEU A 95 -6.05 1.14 7.76
C LEU A 95 -7.15 1.60 8.72
N ARG A 96 -6.80 1.98 9.96
CA ARG A 96 -7.75 2.54 10.93
C ARG A 96 -8.33 3.87 10.45
N LEU A 97 -7.50 4.76 9.89
CA LEU A 97 -7.95 6.02 9.29
C LEU A 97 -8.82 5.77 8.06
N LEU A 98 -8.47 4.81 7.20
CA LEU A 98 -9.29 4.43 6.06
C LEU A 98 -10.68 3.99 6.50
N ARG A 99 -10.76 3.07 7.48
CA ARG A 99 -12.05 2.60 8.03
C ARG A 99 -12.90 3.73 8.59
N ARG A 100 -12.28 4.65 9.33
CA ARG A 100 -12.97 5.77 10.00
C ARG A 100 -13.44 6.84 9.02
N ASN A 101 -12.57 7.26 8.11
CA ASN A 101 -12.81 8.44 7.27
C ASN A 101 -13.46 8.07 5.93
N TYR A 102 -13.31 6.82 5.47
CA TYR A 102 -13.77 6.35 4.16
C TYR A 102 -14.47 4.99 4.28
N PRO A 103 -15.63 4.91 4.99
CA PRO A 103 -16.31 3.65 5.24
C PRO A 103 -16.74 2.91 3.96
N ASP A 104 -17.07 3.66 2.90
CA ASP A 104 -17.43 3.06 1.61
C ASP A 104 -16.25 2.33 0.97
N LEU A 105 -15.05 2.93 1.01
CA LEU A 105 -13.82 2.29 0.52
C LEU A 105 -13.44 1.11 1.39
N TRP A 106 -13.65 1.20 2.70
CA TRP A 106 -13.44 0.10 3.62
C TRP A 106 -14.34 -1.08 3.30
N ALA A 107 -15.63 -0.85 3.04
CA ALA A 107 -16.58 -1.89 2.64
C ALA A 107 -16.17 -2.58 1.33
N ILE A 108 -15.65 -1.81 0.36
CA ILE A 108 -15.11 -2.37 -0.89
C ILE A 108 -13.90 -3.26 -0.59
N LEU A 109 -12.97 -2.82 0.26
CA LEU A 109 -11.78 -3.58 0.64
C LEU A 109 -12.15 -4.89 1.36
N MET A 110 -13.12 -4.84 2.27
CA MET A 110 -13.69 -6.02 2.94
C MET A 110 -14.28 -7.03 1.94
N LYS A 111 -15.00 -6.53 0.92
CA LYS A 111 -15.52 -7.38 -0.15
C LYS A 111 -14.40 -8.04 -0.94
N TRP A 112 -13.40 -7.28 -1.35
CA TRP A 112 -12.26 -7.83 -2.10
C TRP A 112 -11.49 -8.88 -1.31
N ASP A 113 -11.29 -8.67 -0.03
CA ASP A 113 -10.62 -9.62 0.87
C ASP A 113 -11.41 -10.93 0.98
N ARG A 114 -12.74 -10.87 1.05
CA ARG A 114 -13.62 -12.04 1.04
C ARG A 114 -13.54 -12.83 -0.27
N ASP A 115 -13.52 -12.11 -1.38
CA ASP A 115 -13.50 -12.71 -2.73
C ASP A 115 -12.10 -13.16 -3.15
N SER A 116 -11.05 -12.80 -2.39
CA SER A 116 -9.65 -13.10 -2.68
C SER A 116 -9.24 -14.48 -2.18
N PRO A 117 -8.52 -15.28 -2.97
CA PRO A 117 -7.96 -16.56 -2.53
C PRO A 117 -6.73 -16.41 -1.62
N VAL A 118 -6.22 -15.20 -1.44
CA VAL A 118 -5.02 -14.90 -0.65
C VAL A 118 -5.33 -13.85 0.42
N THR A 119 -4.64 -13.92 1.54
CA THR A 119 -4.78 -12.96 2.64
C THR A 119 -4.27 -11.58 2.25
N PHE A 120 -4.88 -10.54 2.82
CA PHE A 120 -4.51 -9.15 2.55
C PHE A 120 -3.06 -8.83 2.92
N LYS A 121 -2.57 -9.38 4.04
CA LYS A 121 -1.19 -9.23 4.50
C LYS A 121 -0.38 -10.50 4.25
N ALA A 122 0.91 -10.32 3.97
CA ALA A 122 1.84 -11.44 3.78
C ALA A 122 2.03 -12.31 5.04
N ASP A 123 1.75 -11.77 6.22
CA ASP A 123 1.79 -12.46 7.49
C ASP A 123 0.50 -13.24 7.84
N GLY A 124 -0.45 -13.28 6.90
CA GLY A 124 -1.68 -14.04 7.03
C GLY A 124 -2.88 -13.25 7.57
N HIS A 125 -2.72 -11.97 7.92
CA HIS A 125 -3.85 -11.16 8.38
C HIS A 125 -4.76 -10.73 7.24
N THR A 126 -6.06 -10.83 7.48
CA THR A 126 -7.13 -10.41 6.55
C THR A 126 -7.64 -9.00 6.89
N VAL A 127 -8.34 -8.37 5.96
CA VAL A 127 -9.03 -7.09 6.23
C VAL A 127 -10.10 -7.28 7.30
N HIS A 128 -10.75 -8.44 7.32
CA HIS A 128 -11.73 -8.79 8.34
C HIS A 128 -11.13 -8.88 9.75
N ASP A 129 -9.88 -9.38 9.87
CA ASP A 129 -9.17 -9.38 11.16
C ASP A 129 -8.89 -7.94 11.63
N PHE A 130 -8.50 -7.06 10.71
CA PHE A 130 -8.32 -5.63 11.00
C PHE A 130 -9.64 -4.97 11.41
N ASP A 131 -10.74 -5.25 10.72
CA ASP A 131 -12.05 -4.71 11.06
C ASP A 131 -12.46 -5.11 12.47
N ARG A 132 -12.31 -6.39 12.81
CA ARG A 132 -12.59 -6.90 14.15
C ARG A 132 -11.70 -6.27 15.22
N ARG A 133 -10.42 -6.09 14.91
CA ARG A 133 -9.50 -5.36 15.79
C ARG A 133 -9.98 -3.94 16.06
N PHE A 134 -10.31 -3.19 15.01
CA PHE A 134 -10.77 -1.81 15.14
C PHE A 134 -12.10 -1.69 15.87
N GLU A 135 -13.02 -2.64 15.68
CA GLU A 135 -14.25 -2.73 16.47
C GLU A 135 -13.95 -2.88 17.97
N MET A 136 -12.99 -3.75 18.33
CA MET A 136 -12.59 -3.93 19.72
C MET A 136 -11.88 -2.68 20.30
N GLU A 137 -11.12 -1.95 19.47
CA GLU A 137 -10.53 -0.67 19.85
C GLU A 137 -11.62 0.39 20.10
N ASP A 138 -12.62 0.48 19.21
CA ASP A 138 -13.75 1.43 19.34
C ASP A 138 -14.60 1.12 20.59
N LEU A 139 -14.73 -0.16 20.98
CA LEU A 139 -15.40 -0.60 22.20
C LEU A 139 -14.53 -0.51 23.46
N HIS A 140 -13.32 0.07 23.36
CA HIS A 140 -12.35 0.18 24.46
C HIS A 140 -11.98 -1.17 25.12
N MET A 141 -12.10 -2.27 24.40
CA MET A 141 -11.72 -3.61 24.87
C MET A 141 -10.23 -3.85 24.76
N ILE A 142 -9.57 -3.18 23.82
CA ILE A 142 -8.13 -3.18 23.61
C ILE A 142 -7.67 -1.74 23.31
N PRO A 143 -6.39 -1.41 23.59
CA PRO A 143 -5.86 -0.08 23.26
C PRO A 143 -5.69 0.11 21.75
N ALA A 144 -6.06 1.30 21.26
CA ALA A 144 -5.83 1.73 19.87
C ALA A 144 -4.38 2.21 19.69
N ASP A 145 -3.42 1.33 19.92
CA ASP A 145 -2.01 1.65 20.03
C ASP A 145 -1.18 0.74 19.10
N ARG A 146 -0.06 1.27 18.56
CA ARG A 146 0.93 0.52 17.80
C ARG A 146 1.64 -0.55 18.62
N THR A 147 1.75 -0.34 19.95
CA THR A 147 2.41 -1.27 20.86
C THR A 147 1.57 -2.52 21.13
N PHE A 148 0.25 -2.45 20.88
CA PHE A 148 -0.63 -3.61 21.03
C PHE A 148 -0.44 -4.58 19.87
N ARG A 149 0.27 -5.68 20.14
CA ARG A 149 0.68 -6.67 19.13
C ARG A 149 -0.45 -7.64 18.79
N TRP A 150 -0.38 -8.21 17.59
CA TRP A 150 -1.31 -9.23 17.13
C TRP A 150 -1.32 -10.48 18.02
N GLU A 151 -0.17 -10.89 18.57
CA GLU A 151 -0.09 -12.03 19.47
C GLU A 151 -0.89 -11.83 20.77
N MET A 152 -1.06 -10.59 21.20
CA MET A 152 -1.91 -10.23 22.34
C MET A 152 -3.39 -10.28 21.95
N LEU A 153 -3.72 -9.84 20.74
CA LEU A 153 -5.08 -9.88 20.20
C LEU A 153 -5.56 -11.32 20.00
N TRP A 154 -4.73 -12.19 19.42
CA TRP A 154 -5.05 -13.60 19.21
C TRP A 154 -5.34 -14.36 20.52
N LYS A 155 -4.76 -13.91 21.62
CA LYS A 155 -5.00 -14.49 22.97
C LYS A 155 -6.20 -13.85 23.67
N HIS A 156 -6.79 -12.81 23.10
CA HIS A 156 -7.92 -12.12 23.72
C HIS A 156 -9.19 -12.97 23.59
N PRO A 157 -9.92 -13.28 24.69
CA PRO A 157 -11.01 -14.26 24.68
C PRO A 157 -12.22 -13.88 23.81
N LYS A 158 -12.33 -12.59 23.46
CA LYS A 158 -13.41 -12.08 22.61
C LYS A 158 -12.98 -11.89 21.14
N PHE A 159 -11.71 -12.12 20.82
CA PHE A 159 -11.25 -12.04 19.45
C PHE A 159 -11.50 -13.38 18.76
N VAL A 160 -12.27 -13.34 17.68
CA VAL A 160 -12.53 -14.49 16.81
C VAL A 160 -11.91 -14.13 15.46
N PRO A 161 -10.87 -14.86 15.00
CA PRO A 161 -10.31 -14.67 13.68
C PRO A 161 -11.36 -14.91 12.60
N TRP A 162 -11.28 -14.16 11.52
CA TRP A 162 -12.14 -14.42 10.38
C TRP A 162 -11.66 -15.68 9.65
N VAL A 163 -12.56 -16.65 9.52
CA VAL A 163 -12.35 -17.88 8.75
C VAL A 163 -13.22 -17.74 7.51
N GLY A 164 -12.63 -17.46 6.36
CA GLY A 164 -13.37 -17.30 5.11
C GLY A 164 -14.22 -18.51 4.76
N GLU A 165 -15.28 -18.32 4.00
CA GLU A 165 -16.20 -19.38 3.56
C GLU A 165 -15.49 -20.55 2.83
N GLN A 166 -14.26 -20.31 2.31
CA GLN A 166 -13.48 -21.32 1.59
C GLN A 166 -12.81 -22.37 2.49
N MET A 167 -12.72 -22.15 3.81
CA MET A 167 -12.12 -23.14 4.74
C MET A 167 -13.13 -24.17 5.29
N THR A 168 -14.38 -24.10 4.94
CA THR A 168 -15.43 -25.08 5.37
C THR A 168 -15.59 -26.27 4.44
N LEU A 169 -14.73 -26.45 3.44
CA LEU A 169 -14.81 -27.54 2.44
C LEU A 169 -13.75 -28.64 2.63
N PHE A 170 -13.20 -28.80 3.86
CA PHE A 170 -12.34 -29.94 4.17
C PHE A 170 -12.81 -30.67 5.43
#